data_4a5688563adeb487160cef75050f5eef
#
_entry.id   4a5688563adeb487160cef75050f5eef
#
_cell.length_a   1.000
_cell.length_b   1.000
_cell.length_c   1.000
_cell.angle_alpha   90.00
_cell.angle_beta   90.00
_cell.angle_gamma   90.00
#
_symmetry.space_group_name_H-M   'P 1'
#
loop_
_entity.id
_entity.type
_entity.pdbx_description
1 polymer ?
#
loop_
_entity_poly.entity_id
_entity_poly.type
_entity_poly.pdbx_seq_one_letter_code
_entity_poly.pdbx_strand_id
1 'polypeptide(L)'
;MKKSTLWILSAVAVAALLAGGARWASQRQAAKTPTVPSAAVVPSIELAASDVFTARTQTLSLGIAVSGALKASQSAIVKARVAGELQELSVREGDRVQAGQVVARIDQTEYLARVRQAQQQADAARAQVDIAQRQFDNNQALVNQGFISQTALLTSQASLNGAKATHAAALAALDLANKSLADATLRSPLSGVVAQRLAQ
;
A
#
# COMPACT_ATOMS: atom_id res chain seq x y z
N MET A 1 108.59 -24.71 17.17
CA MET A 1 107.62 -25.01 18.22
C MET A 1 107.50 -23.80 19.13
N LYS A 2 106.94 -22.64 18.73
CA LYS A 2 106.74 -21.42 19.62
C LYS A 2 105.55 -20.59 19.19
N LYS A 3 104.59 -21.01 18.36
CA LYS A 3 103.41 -20.18 18.01
C LYS A 3 102.07 -20.67 18.58
N SER A 4 102.02 -21.88 19.13
CA SER A 4 100.81 -22.43 19.72
C SER A 4 100.48 -22.02 21.13
N THR A 5 101.54 -21.69 21.92
CA THR A 5 101.43 -21.29 23.33
C THR A 5 100.90 -19.85 23.46
N LEU A 6 101.16 -18.92 22.54
CA LEU A 6 100.64 -17.54 22.61
C LEU A 6 99.12 -17.47 22.34
N TRP A 7 98.59 -18.35 21.54
CA TRP A 7 97.11 -18.40 21.20
C TRP A 7 96.30 -18.96 22.40
N ILE A 8 96.84 -19.87 23.11
CA ILE A 8 96.23 -20.47 24.33
C ILE A 8 96.15 -19.42 25.46
N LEU A 9 97.21 -18.65 25.64
CA LEU A 9 97.26 -17.59 26.65
C LEU A 9 96.27 -16.42 26.34
N SER A 10 96.12 -16.10 25.08
CA SER A 10 95.12 -15.06 24.66
C SER A 10 93.65 -15.53 24.83
N ALA A 11 93.39 -16.81 24.57
CA ALA A 11 92.03 -17.35 24.77
C ALA A 11 91.61 -17.46 26.22
N VAL A 12 92.54 -17.75 27.11
CA VAL A 12 92.31 -17.80 28.56
C VAL A 12 92.10 -16.38 29.12
N ALA A 13 92.83 -15.36 28.63
CA ALA A 13 92.66 -13.97 29.10
C ALA A 13 91.30 -13.41 28.66
N VAL A 14 90.80 -13.75 27.43
CA VAL A 14 89.45 -13.31 26.96
C VAL A 14 88.36 -14.00 27.77
N ALA A 15 88.54 -15.31 28.09
CA ALA A 15 87.55 -16.03 28.90
C ALA A 15 87.46 -15.50 30.33
N ALA A 16 88.60 -15.06 30.93
CA ALA A 16 88.63 -14.49 32.25
C ALA A 16 87.98 -13.09 32.33
N LEU A 17 88.11 -12.30 31.23
CA LEU A 17 87.46 -10.96 31.17
C LEU A 17 85.97 -11.10 30.96
N LEU A 18 85.49 -12.10 30.16
CA LEU A 18 84.08 -12.33 30.02
C LEU A 18 83.41 -12.89 31.28
N ALA A 19 84.09 -13.75 32.04
CA ALA A 19 83.58 -14.28 33.31
C ALA A 19 83.58 -13.25 34.37
N GLY A 20 84.55 -12.34 34.41
CA GLY A 20 84.65 -11.20 35.35
C GLY A 20 83.55 -10.14 35.08
N GLY A 21 83.32 -9.84 33.80
CA GLY A 21 82.23 -8.94 33.34
C GLY A 21 80.86 -9.42 33.70
N ALA A 22 80.57 -10.69 33.54
CA ALA A 22 79.30 -11.29 33.85
C ALA A 22 78.98 -11.31 35.36
N ARG A 23 79.99 -11.54 36.17
CA ARG A 23 79.87 -11.45 37.65
C ARG A 23 79.69 -10.00 38.17
N TRP A 24 80.32 -9.04 37.52
CA TRP A 24 80.19 -7.63 37.95
C TRP A 24 78.81 -7.07 37.54
N ALA A 25 78.26 -7.51 36.39
CA ALA A 25 76.89 -7.14 35.96
C ALA A 25 75.85 -7.77 36.87
N SER A 26 75.98 -9.03 37.30
CA SER A 26 75.04 -9.67 38.21
C SER A 26 75.01 -9.07 39.63
N GLN A 27 76.16 -8.56 40.12
CA GLN A 27 76.23 -7.85 41.43
C GLN A 27 75.56 -6.49 41.37
N ARG A 28 75.52 -5.81 40.21
CA ARG A 28 74.83 -4.53 40.11
C ARG A 28 73.32 -4.69 40.01
N GLN A 29 72.80 -5.86 39.57
CA GLN A 29 71.36 -6.14 39.56
C GLN A 29 70.84 -6.53 40.96
N ALA A 30 71.67 -7.04 41.86
CA ALA A 30 71.23 -7.41 43.18
C ALA A 30 71.06 -6.18 44.13
N ALA A 31 71.54 -4.96 43.75
CA ALA A 31 71.50 -3.76 44.61
C ALA A 31 70.36 -2.78 44.24
N LYS A 32 69.39 -3.18 43.32
CA LYS A 32 68.24 -2.38 43.04
C LYS A 32 66.93 -3.16 43.29
N THR A 33 66.75 -3.65 44.48
CA THR A 33 65.41 -3.88 45.02
C THR A 33 64.83 -2.53 45.31
N PRO A 34 63.77 -2.07 44.61
CA PRO A 34 63.08 -0.87 45.06
C PRO A 34 62.47 -1.18 46.41
N THR A 35 62.89 -0.53 47.38
CA THR A 35 62.16 -0.43 48.65
C THR A 35 60.80 0.17 48.29
N VAL A 36 59.85 -0.67 48.22
CA VAL A 36 58.42 -0.24 48.04
C VAL A 36 58.21 0.57 49.37
N PRO A 37 57.88 1.86 49.25
CA PRO A 37 57.46 2.57 50.43
C PRO A 37 56.27 1.82 51.00
N SER A 38 56.35 1.42 52.26
CA SER A 38 55.22 0.86 52.96
C SER A 38 54.02 1.74 52.69
N ALA A 39 53.10 1.23 51.87
CA ALA A 39 51.87 1.94 51.60
C ALA A 39 51.25 2.25 52.95
N ALA A 40 51.08 3.52 53.21
CA ALA A 40 50.32 3.95 54.36
C ALA A 40 49.00 3.16 54.30
N VAL A 41 48.73 2.44 55.39
CA VAL A 41 47.46 1.71 55.51
C VAL A 41 46.36 2.74 55.42
N VAL A 42 45.84 2.93 54.25
CA VAL A 42 44.61 3.73 54.04
C VAL A 42 43.56 2.98 54.82
N PRO A 43 42.91 3.59 55.82
CA PRO A 43 41.83 2.91 56.52
C PRO A 43 40.77 2.43 55.45
N SER A 44 40.66 1.14 55.26
CA SER A 44 39.60 0.57 54.40
C SER A 44 38.29 0.80 55.14
N ILE A 45 37.44 1.61 54.54
CA ILE A 45 36.04 1.74 54.98
C ILE A 45 35.30 0.51 54.53
N GLU A 46 34.92 -0.33 55.47
CA GLU A 46 34.04 -1.46 55.17
C GLU A 46 32.62 -0.90 54.95
N LEU A 47 32.14 -1.01 53.70
CA LEU A 47 30.77 -0.68 53.33
C LEU A 47 29.89 -1.91 53.53
N ALA A 48 28.84 -1.79 54.29
CA ALA A 48 27.83 -2.83 54.38
C ALA A 48 27.09 -3.00 53.02
N ALA A 49 26.59 -4.17 52.74
CA ALA A 49 25.84 -4.42 51.50
C ALA A 49 24.62 -3.49 51.31
N SER A 50 24.11 -2.94 52.43
CA SER A 50 23.07 -1.90 52.46
C SER A 50 23.52 -0.53 51.99
N ASP A 51 24.85 -0.25 52.06
CA ASP A 51 25.43 1.07 51.80
C ASP A 51 25.91 1.18 50.34
N VAL A 52 25.81 0.07 49.60
CA VAL A 52 26.26 -0.02 48.21
C VAL A 52 25.02 -0.20 47.28
N PHE A 53 24.84 0.74 46.41
CA PHE A 53 23.82 0.65 45.35
C PHE A 53 24.47 0.41 44.00
N THR A 54 24.06 -0.65 43.34
CA THR A 54 24.54 -0.93 41.98
C THR A 54 23.74 -0.10 40.99
N ALA A 55 24.34 0.91 40.40
CA ALA A 55 23.73 1.68 39.33
C ALA A 55 23.51 0.80 38.09
N ARG A 56 22.28 0.75 37.61
CA ARG A 56 21.91 0.07 36.38
C ARG A 56 21.43 1.09 35.37
N THR A 57 21.88 0.96 34.13
CA THR A 57 21.32 1.74 33.02
C THR A 57 19.93 1.22 32.73
N GLN A 58 18.92 2.08 32.85
CA GLN A 58 17.56 1.77 32.54
C GLN A 58 17.08 2.74 31.46
N THR A 59 16.44 2.20 30.43
CA THR A 59 15.79 3.02 29.43
C THR A 59 14.50 3.59 30.01
N LEU A 60 14.43 4.88 30.18
CA LEU A 60 13.24 5.61 30.60
C LEU A 60 12.50 6.04 29.32
N SER A 61 11.28 5.53 29.10
CA SER A 61 10.40 6.04 28.07
C SER A 61 9.72 7.31 28.56
N LEU A 62 10.07 8.44 27.97
CA LEU A 62 9.34 9.68 28.20
C LEU A 62 8.09 9.69 27.34
N GLY A 63 6.94 9.41 27.92
CA GLY A 63 5.64 9.49 27.24
C GLY A 63 5.02 10.87 27.48
N ILE A 64 4.54 11.48 26.41
CA ILE A 64 3.68 12.66 26.51
C ILE A 64 2.23 12.17 26.54
N ALA A 65 1.49 12.46 27.60
CA ALA A 65 0.07 12.16 27.68
C ALA A 65 -0.69 13.07 26.71
N VAL A 66 -1.27 12.48 25.66
CA VAL A 66 -2.10 13.19 24.70
C VAL A 66 -3.54 12.75 24.91
N SER A 67 -4.44 13.68 25.16
CA SER A 67 -5.88 13.46 25.22
C SER A 67 -6.55 14.14 24.05
N GLY A 68 -7.60 13.51 23.50
CA GLY A 68 -8.37 14.06 22.38
C GLY A 68 -9.44 13.11 21.90
N ALA A 69 -10.34 13.62 21.05
CA ALA A 69 -11.36 12.82 20.39
C ALA A 69 -10.87 12.33 19.03
N LEU A 70 -10.98 11.03 18.75
CA LEU A 70 -10.71 10.47 17.44
C LEU A 70 -11.91 10.75 16.54
N LYS A 71 -11.66 11.36 15.39
CA LYS A 71 -12.66 11.54 14.34
C LYS A 71 -12.20 10.83 13.09
N ALA A 72 -13.17 10.25 12.34
CA ALA A 72 -12.89 9.68 11.04
C ALA A 72 -12.34 10.76 10.11
N SER A 73 -11.25 10.47 9.40
CA SER A 73 -10.67 11.37 8.38
C SER A 73 -11.57 11.52 7.15
N GLN A 74 -12.35 10.47 6.84
CA GLN A 74 -13.33 10.44 5.77
C GLN A 74 -14.61 9.76 6.25
N SER A 75 -15.74 10.30 5.85
CA SER A 75 -17.06 9.70 6.09
C SER A 75 -17.91 9.85 4.84
N ALA A 76 -18.75 8.86 4.55
CA ALA A 76 -19.70 8.90 3.44
C ALA A 76 -21.05 8.37 3.90
N ILE A 77 -22.11 9.00 3.38
CA ILE A 77 -23.48 8.56 3.61
C ILE A 77 -23.95 7.85 2.35
N VAL A 78 -24.30 6.57 2.48
CA VAL A 78 -24.92 5.79 1.39
C VAL A 78 -26.42 6.02 1.45
N LYS A 79 -26.99 6.62 0.39
CA LYS A 79 -28.43 6.87 0.26
C LYS A 79 -28.97 6.12 -0.94
N ALA A 80 -30.20 5.60 -0.84
CA ALA A 80 -30.94 5.09 -1.99
C ALA A 80 -31.17 6.22 -2.99
N ARG A 81 -30.95 5.92 -4.29
CA ARG A 81 -31.18 6.84 -5.40
C ARG A 81 -32.46 6.52 -6.16
N VAL A 82 -33.00 5.34 -5.88
CA VAL A 82 -34.23 4.83 -6.49
C VAL A 82 -35.21 4.42 -5.40
N ALA A 83 -36.49 4.48 -5.67
CA ALA A 83 -37.55 4.07 -4.76
C ALA A 83 -37.76 2.55 -4.85
N GLY A 84 -38.16 1.93 -3.76
CA GLY A 84 -38.48 0.51 -3.73
C GLY A 84 -38.32 -0.10 -2.33
N GLU A 85 -38.74 -1.35 -2.18
CA GLU A 85 -38.61 -2.09 -0.94
C GLU A 85 -37.16 -2.57 -0.75
N LEU A 86 -36.66 -2.48 0.46
CA LEU A 86 -35.34 -2.97 0.83
C LEU A 86 -35.43 -4.49 1.03
N GLN A 87 -34.87 -5.27 0.11
CA GLN A 87 -34.90 -6.73 0.18
C GLN A 87 -33.77 -7.30 1.03
N GLU A 88 -32.61 -6.72 0.96
CA GLU A 88 -31.43 -7.24 1.64
C GLU A 88 -30.61 -6.08 2.21
N LEU A 89 -30.25 -6.21 3.48
CA LEU A 89 -29.31 -5.33 4.16
C LEU A 89 -28.23 -6.20 4.79
N SER A 90 -27.09 -6.31 4.09
CA SER A 90 -26.03 -7.28 4.40
C SER A 90 -25.04 -6.81 5.45
N VAL A 91 -25.18 -5.57 5.97
CA VAL A 91 -24.22 -4.98 6.90
C VAL A 91 -24.87 -4.53 8.21
N ARG A 92 -24.09 -4.58 9.30
CA ARG A 92 -24.46 -4.12 10.64
C ARG A 92 -23.54 -2.98 11.07
N GLU A 93 -23.96 -2.24 12.08
CA GLU A 93 -23.10 -1.25 12.73
C GLU A 93 -21.86 -1.92 13.32
N GLY A 94 -20.70 -1.35 13.09
CA GLY A 94 -19.41 -1.94 13.46
C GLY A 94 -18.75 -2.83 12.40
N ASP A 95 -19.47 -3.24 11.36
CA ASP A 95 -18.91 -4.09 10.30
C ASP A 95 -17.90 -3.33 9.44
N ARG A 96 -16.86 -4.05 9.01
CA ARG A 96 -15.90 -3.53 8.04
C ARG A 96 -16.40 -3.77 6.62
N VAL A 97 -16.35 -2.71 5.80
CA VAL A 97 -16.73 -2.75 4.39
C VAL A 97 -15.58 -2.26 3.50
N GLN A 98 -15.53 -2.78 2.29
CA GLN A 98 -14.60 -2.35 1.25
C GLN A 98 -15.30 -1.41 0.25
N ALA A 99 -14.54 -0.55 -0.39
CA ALA A 99 -15.05 0.27 -1.49
C ALA A 99 -15.63 -0.63 -2.60
N GLY A 100 -16.87 -0.31 -3.06
CA GLY A 100 -17.59 -1.10 -4.05
C GLY A 100 -18.37 -2.29 -3.48
N GLN A 101 -18.18 -2.66 -2.20
CA GLN A 101 -18.94 -3.75 -1.57
C GLN A 101 -20.43 -3.41 -1.53
N VAL A 102 -21.28 -4.38 -1.85
CA VAL A 102 -22.73 -4.25 -1.74
C VAL A 102 -23.11 -4.21 -0.27
N VAL A 103 -23.82 -3.18 0.13
CA VAL A 103 -24.30 -2.99 1.52
C VAL A 103 -25.80 -3.21 1.64
N ALA A 104 -26.54 -2.97 0.55
CA ALA A 104 -27.99 -3.20 0.53
C ALA A 104 -28.49 -3.43 -0.92
N ARG A 105 -29.65 -4.05 -1.04
CA ARG A 105 -30.38 -4.21 -2.31
C ARG A 105 -31.82 -3.77 -2.15
N ILE A 106 -32.27 -2.99 -3.12
CA ILE A 106 -33.68 -2.63 -3.30
C ILE A 106 -34.28 -3.63 -4.29
N ASP A 107 -35.57 -3.87 -4.23
CA ASP A 107 -36.26 -4.74 -5.19
C ASP A 107 -35.98 -4.30 -6.62
N GLN A 108 -35.40 -5.20 -7.40
CA GLN A 108 -34.95 -4.96 -8.76
C GLN A 108 -35.98 -5.40 -9.82
N THR A 109 -37.08 -6.01 -9.42
CA THR A 109 -38.06 -6.63 -10.32
C THR A 109 -38.60 -5.64 -11.36
N GLU A 110 -39.03 -4.47 -10.90
CA GLU A 110 -39.53 -3.41 -11.79
C GLU A 110 -38.42 -2.84 -12.71
N TYR A 111 -37.23 -2.61 -12.16
CA TYR A 111 -36.08 -2.08 -12.91
C TYR A 111 -35.61 -3.03 -13.99
N LEU A 112 -35.57 -4.34 -13.71
CA LEU A 112 -35.29 -5.37 -14.72
C LEU A 112 -36.35 -5.41 -15.84
N ALA A 113 -37.62 -5.22 -15.48
CA ALA A 113 -38.69 -5.13 -16.49
C ALA A 113 -38.51 -3.90 -17.38
N ARG A 114 -38.16 -2.75 -16.80
CA ARG A 114 -37.91 -1.51 -17.57
C ARG A 114 -36.68 -1.64 -18.47
N VAL A 115 -35.60 -2.28 -18.02
CA VAL A 115 -34.44 -2.56 -18.89
C VAL A 115 -34.82 -3.43 -20.05
N ARG A 116 -35.58 -4.53 -19.84
CA ARG A 116 -36.06 -5.40 -20.93
C ARG A 116 -36.91 -4.63 -21.89
N GLN A 117 -37.83 -3.77 -21.42
CA GLN A 117 -38.68 -2.94 -22.27
C GLN A 117 -37.85 -1.99 -23.15
N ALA A 118 -36.90 -1.26 -22.53
CA ALA A 118 -36.03 -0.32 -23.26
C ALA A 118 -35.13 -1.06 -24.27
N GLN A 119 -34.64 -2.26 -23.93
CA GLN A 119 -33.87 -3.11 -24.83
C GLN A 119 -34.69 -3.47 -26.08
N GLN A 120 -35.95 -3.93 -25.92
CA GLN A 120 -36.82 -4.27 -27.06
C GLN A 120 -37.11 -3.04 -27.94
N GLN A 121 -37.24 -1.85 -27.34
CA GLN A 121 -37.41 -0.62 -28.10
C GLN A 121 -36.16 -0.26 -28.92
N ALA A 122 -34.96 -0.42 -28.32
CA ALA A 122 -33.69 -0.20 -29.01
C ALA A 122 -33.52 -1.20 -30.19
N ASP A 123 -33.86 -2.47 -29.98
CA ASP A 123 -33.79 -3.50 -31.01
C ASP A 123 -34.76 -3.23 -32.16
N ALA A 124 -36.01 -2.79 -31.85
CA ALA A 124 -36.99 -2.39 -32.87
C ALA A 124 -36.51 -1.15 -33.64
N ALA A 125 -35.95 -0.15 -32.96
CA ALA A 125 -35.41 1.03 -33.62
C ALA A 125 -34.19 0.70 -34.50
N ARG A 126 -33.35 -0.25 -34.09
CA ARG A 126 -32.25 -0.77 -34.93
C ARG A 126 -32.76 -1.43 -36.21
N ALA A 127 -33.79 -2.28 -36.10
CA ALA A 127 -34.39 -2.89 -37.28
C ALA A 127 -34.92 -1.83 -38.28
N GLN A 128 -35.45 -0.69 -37.73
CA GLN A 128 -35.90 0.41 -38.60
C GLN A 128 -34.69 1.12 -39.28
N VAL A 129 -33.55 1.23 -38.63
CA VAL A 129 -32.31 1.73 -39.26
C VAL A 129 -31.89 0.80 -40.39
N ASP A 130 -31.91 -0.51 -40.15
CA ASP A 130 -31.52 -1.51 -41.17
C ASP A 130 -32.45 -1.48 -42.42
N ILE A 131 -33.75 -1.22 -42.23
CA ILE A 131 -34.72 -1.03 -43.31
C ILE A 131 -34.39 0.27 -44.07
N ALA A 132 -34.24 1.38 -43.36
CA ALA A 132 -33.96 2.68 -43.95
C ALA A 132 -32.60 2.71 -44.68
N GLN A 133 -31.59 2.00 -44.16
CA GLN A 133 -30.30 1.86 -44.82
C GLN A 133 -30.43 1.12 -46.15
N ARG A 134 -31.10 -0.02 -46.15
CA ARG A 134 -31.34 -0.77 -47.40
C ARG A 134 -32.10 0.05 -48.44
N GLN A 135 -33.11 0.84 -48.00
CA GLN A 135 -33.86 1.73 -48.87
C GLN A 135 -32.97 2.83 -49.47
N PHE A 136 -32.09 3.42 -48.66
CA PHE A 136 -31.12 4.40 -49.12
C PHE A 136 -30.15 3.81 -50.16
N ASP A 137 -29.54 2.64 -49.84
CA ASP A 137 -28.57 1.96 -50.72
C ASP A 137 -29.22 1.60 -52.06
N ASN A 138 -30.48 1.13 -52.07
CA ASN A 138 -31.23 0.80 -53.25
C ASN A 138 -31.53 2.05 -54.09
N ASN A 139 -32.01 3.14 -53.47
CA ASN A 139 -32.25 4.39 -54.15
C ASN A 139 -30.97 5.00 -54.73
N GLN A 140 -29.84 4.88 -54.04
CA GLN A 140 -28.53 5.32 -54.53
C GLN A 140 -28.11 4.58 -55.80
N ALA A 141 -28.31 3.24 -55.82
CA ALA A 141 -28.05 2.45 -57.02
C ALA A 141 -28.93 2.86 -58.21
N LEU A 142 -30.26 3.10 -57.96
CA LEU A 142 -31.20 3.52 -58.99
C LEU A 142 -30.95 4.95 -59.54
N VAL A 143 -30.52 5.87 -58.68
CA VAL A 143 -30.09 7.24 -59.12
C VAL A 143 -28.85 7.14 -60.00
N ASN A 144 -27.89 6.31 -59.65
CA ASN A 144 -26.65 6.13 -60.45
C ASN A 144 -26.94 5.53 -61.83
N GLN A 145 -28.05 4.79 -61.96
CA GLN A 145 -28.53 4.22 -63.22
C GLN A 145 -29.50 5.17 -63.99
N GLY A 146 -29.85 6.31 -63.38
CA GLY A 146 -30.73 7.30 -63.98
C GLY A 146 -32.23 6.96 -63.89
N PHE A 147 -32.65 5.95 -63.11
CA PHE A 147 -34.03 5.53 -62.98
C PHE A 147 -34.89 6.36 -62.01
N ILE A 148 -34.30 7.03 -61.04
CA ILE A 148 -35.02 7.87 -60.09
C ILE A 148 -34.30 9.23 -59.89
N SER A 149 -35.03 10.22 -59.36
CA SER A 149 -34.53 11.56 -59.18
C SER A 149 -33.58 11.70 -57.98
N GLN A 150 -32.72 12.66 -58.01
CA GLN A 150 -31.85 13.04 -56.88
C GLN A 150 -32.67 13.40 -55.62
N THR A 151 -33.86 13.97 -55.76
CA THR A 151 -34.76 14.28 -54.67
C THR A 151 -35.22 13.03 -53.90
N ALA A 152 -35.47 11.89 -54.61
CA ALA A 152 -35.82 10.63 -53.98
C ALA A 152 -34.67 10.06 -53.12
N LEU A 153 -33.41 10.23 -53.58
CA LEU A 153 -32.24 9.87 -52.80
C LEU A 153 -32.12 10.70 -51.54
N LEU A 154 -32.27 12.04 -51.65
CA LEU A 154 -32.22 12.95 -50.49
C LEU A 154 -33.32 12.62 -49.46
N THR A 155 -34.51 12.25 -49.93
CA THR A 155 -35.61 11.83 -49.03
C THR A 155 -35.24 10.55 -48.27
N SER A 156 -34.67 9.54 -48.95
CA SER A 156 -34.25 8.30 -48.30
C SER A 156 -33.07 8.54 -47.32
N GLN A 157 -32.17 9.41 -47.67
CA GLN A 157 -31.08 9.84 -46.73
C GLN A 157 -31.66 10.51 -45.49
N ALA A 158 -32.64 11.39 -45.64
CA ALA A 158 -33.30 12.04 -44.50
C ALA A 158 -34.02 11.01 -43.62
N SER A 159 -34.73 10.04 -44.26
CA SER A 159 -35.37 8.93 -43.54
C SER A 159 -34.38 8.08 -42.74
N LEU A 160 -33.25 7.72 -43.38
CA LEU A 160 -32.17 7.00 -42.67
C LEU A 160 -31.61 7.79 -41.47
N ASN A 161 -31.37 9.07 -41.64
CA ASN A 161 -30.90 9.93 -40.55
C ASN A 161 -31.92 10.01 -39.42
N GLY A 162 -33.23 10.10 -39.74
CA GLY A 162 -34.32 10.04 -38.78
C GLY A 162 -34.36 8.73 -38.00
N ALA A 163 -34.23 7.60 -38.70
CA ALA A 163 -34.18 6.26 -38.10
C ALA A 163 -32.95 6.12 -37.15
N LYS A 164 -31.78 6.59 -37.59
CA LYS A 164 -30.56 6.62 -36.75
C LYS A 164 -30.76 7.45 -35.50
N ALA A 165 -31.39 8.64 -35.60
CA ALA A 165 -31.68 9.50 -34.44
C ALA A 165 -32.67 8.80 -33.47
N THR A 166 -33.69 8.13 -33.98
CA THR A 166 -34.64 7.35 -33.17
C THR A 166 -33.95 6.20 -32.43
N HIS A 167 -33.06 5.48 -33.10
CA HIS A 167 -32.28 4.42 -32.47
C HIS A 167 -31.34 4.96 -31.38
N ALA A 168 -30.67 6.09 -31.62
CA ALA A 168 -29.83 6.73 -30.63
C ALA A 168 -30.62 7.17 -29.37
N ALA A 169 -31.86 7.69 -29.59
CA ALA A 169 -32.75 8.03 -28.47
C ALA A 169 -33.18 6.79 -27.65
N ALA A 170 -33.48 5.66 -28.37
CA ALA A 170 -33.82 4.39 -27.70
C ALA A 170 -32.61 3.82 -26.87
N LEU A 171 -31.40 3.92 -27.40
CA LEU A 171 -30.21 3.52 -26.66
C LEU A 171 -30.00 4.39 -25.39
N ALA A 172 -30.21 5.71 -25.49
CA ALA A 172 -30.13 6.57 -24.32
C ALA A 172 -31.19 6.23 -23.25
N ALA A 173 -32.41 5.82 -23.69
CA ALA A 173 -33.43 5.33 -22.77
C ALA A 173 -33.04 4.00 -22.10
N LEU A 174 -32.39 3.10 -22.84
CA LEU A 174 -31.82 1.85 -22.29
C LEU A 174 -30.74 2.13 -21.25
N ASP A 175 -29.82 3.05 -21.54
CA ASP A 175 -28.76 3.45 -20.61
C ASP A 175 -29.34 4.02 -19.31
N LEU A 176 -30.39 4.83 -19.39
CA LEU A 176 -31.09 5.35 -18.22
C LEU A 176 -31.75 4.22 -17.39
N ALA A 177 -32.36 3.25 -18.06
CA ALA A 177 -32.95 2.10 -17.37
C ALA A 177 -31.89 1.24 -16.68
N ASN A 178 -30.76 0.98 -17.34
CA ASN A 178 -29.62 0.26 -16.78
C ASN A 178 -29.03 1.01 -15.57
N LYS A 179 -28.92 2.33 -15.66
CA LYS A 179 -28.46 3.14 -14.54
C LYS A 179 -29.40 3.02 -13.34
N SER A 180 -30.70 3.08 -13.54
CA SER A 180 -31.71 2.94 -12.48
C SER A 180 -31.63 1.54 -11.84
N LEU A 181 -31.40 0.49 -12.61
CA LEU A 181 -31.16 -0.87 -12.10
C LEU A 181 -29.86 -0.95 -11.28
N ALA A 182 -28.79 -0.31 -11.74
CA ALA A 182 -27.52 -0.25 -11.00
C ALA A 182 -27.68 0.50 -9.68
N ASP A 183 -28.46 1.59 -9.66
CA ASP A 183 -28.74 2.40 -8.48
C ASP A 183 -29.65 1.68 -7.45
N ALA A 184 -30.31 0.58 -7.83
CA ALA A 184 -31.05 -0.30 -6.91
C ALA A 184 -30.11 -1.20 -6.07
N THR A 185 -28.83 -1.23 -6.38
CA THR A 185 -27.83 -1.93 -5.58
C THR A 185 -26.93 -0.87 -4.88
N LEU A 186 -27.07 -0.74 -3.57
CA LEU A 186 -26.31 0.20 -2.78
C LEU A 186 -24.90 -0.35 -2.50
N ARG A 187 -23.89 0.43 -2.83
CA ARG A 187 -22.49 0.06 -2.62
C ARG A 187 -21.77 1.08 -1.76
N SER A 188 -20.81 0.61 -0.98
CA SER A 188 -19.95 1.50 -0.21
C SER A 188 -19.00 2.29 -1.14
N PRO A 189 -18.95 3.62 -1.03
CA PRO A 189 -18.04 4.43 -1.84
C PRO A 189 -16.59 4.41 -1.34
N LEU A 190 -16.35 3.98 -0.09
CA LEU A 190 -15.04 3.93 0.55
C LEU A 190 -14.90 2.68 1.42
N SER A 191 -13.66 2.32 1.73
CA SER A 191 -13.38 1.26 2.71
C SER A 191 -13.35 1.86 4.11
N GLY A 192 -14.01 1.18 5.05
CA GLY A 192 -14.11 1.69 6.42
C GLY A 192 -14.97 0.81 7.31
N VAL A 193 -15.50 1.40 8.37
CA VAL A 193 -16.41 0.76 9.32
C VAL A 193 -17.76 1.46 9.26
N VAL A 194 -18.83 0.68 9.28
CA VAL A 194 -20.21 1.19 9.33
C VAL A 194 -20.43 1.83 10.68
N ALA A 195 -20.60 3.15 10.69
CA ALA A 195 -20.79 3.89 11.94
C ALA A 195 -22.24 3.82 12.43
N GLN A 196 -23.20 3.94 11.52
CA GLN A 196 -24.63 3.94 11.86
C GLN A 196 -25.46 3.39 10.71
N ARG A 197 -26.55 2.72 11.03
CA ARG A 197 -27.55 2.20 10.12
C ARG A 197 -28.92 2.83 10.42
N LEU A 198 -29.42 3.62 9.50
CA LEU A 198 -30.71 4.34 9.62
C LEU A 198 -31.87 3.59 8.96
N ALA A 199 -31.59 2.64 8.05
CA ALA A 199 -32.60 1.80 7.41
C ALA A 199 -32.86 0.52 8.20
N GLN A 200 -34.09 0.13 8.28
CA GLN A 200 -34.57 -1.11 8.91
C GLN A 200 -35.17 -2.03 7.86
#